data_e20ac3413fcdd53cf432012a8ceadfdc
#
_entry.id   e20ac3413fcdd53cf432012a8ceadfdc
#
_cell.length_a   1.000
_cell.length_b   1.000
_cell.length_c   1.000
_cell.angle_alpha   90.00
_cell.angle_beta   90.00
_cell.angle_gamma   90.00
#
_symmetry.space_group_name_H-M   'P 1'
#
loop_
_entity.id
_entity.type
_entity.pdbx_description
1 polymer ?
#
loop_
_entity_poly.entity_id
_entity_poly.type
_entity_poly.pdbx_seq_one_letter_code
_entity_poly.pdbx_strand_id
1 'polypeptide(L)'
;MKRTILLAVLCSSLTYAKDRPVAQSGTLLQMDSVECGTDQKSGKTFAGEILGTDAAHQKMHTLLCQEYLLQSERVLYRIRPKDDKHPVLLPVGEKAQFRMDKDHMRLRVEDLDNRERDYLVVSMTPRGEATQALESRK
;
A
#
# COMPACT_ATOMS: atom_id res chain seq x y z
N MET A 1 5.14 2.98 -73.26
CA MET A 1 5.48 3.70 -72.00
C MET A 1 4.54 3.25 -70.92
N LYS A 2 4.97 2.30 -70.10
CA LYS A 2 4.15 1.80 -68.99
C LYS A 2 4.66 2.47 -67.70
N ARG A 3 3.82 3.40 -67.15
CA ARG A 3 4.10 4.02 -65.85
C ARG A 3 3.57 3.10 -64.73
N THR A 4 4.48 2.48 -64.01
CA THR A 4 4.18 1.70 -62.83
C THR A 4 4.12 2.67 -61.65
N ILE A 5 2.94 2.85 -61.07
CA ILE A 5 2.75 3.62 -59.82
C ILE A 5 2.95 2.66 -58.66
N LEU A 6 4.06 2.87 -57.93
CA LEU A 6 4.35 2.13 -56.71
C LEU A 6 3.65 2.81 -55.52
N LEU A 7 2.57 2.19 -55.04
CA LEU A 7 1.82 2.65 -53.88
C LEU A 7 2.55 2.17 -52.62
N ALA A 8 3.29 3.05 -51.97
CA ALA A 8 3.93 2.76 -50.68
C ALA A 8 2.86 2.91 -49.57
N VAL A 9 2.37 1.79 -49.06
CA VAL A 9 1.51 1.75 -47.88
C VAL A 9 2.40 1.93 -46.64
N LEU A 10 2.37 3.14 -46.07
CA LEU A 10 2.93 3.41 -44.74
C LEU A 10 2.02 2.78 -43.68
N CYS A 11 2.37 1.62 -43.19
CA CYS A 11 1.82 1.06 -41.97
C CYS A 11 2.30 1.88 -40.77
N SER A 12 1.50 2.87 -40.34
CA SER A 12 1.68 3.57 -39.08
C SER A 12 1.35 2.62 -37.92
N SER A 13 2.37 1.94 -37.38
CA SER A 13 2.26 1.21 -36.14
C SER A 13 2.02 2.18 -34.99
N LEU A 14 0.76 2.37 -34.61
CA LEU A 14 0.38 3.01 -33.35
C LEU A 14 0.88 2.12 -32.21
N THR A 15 2.09 2.39 -31.73
CA THR A 15 2.56 1.84 -30.47
C THR A 15 1.76 2.48 -29.35
N TYR A 16 0.76 1.75 -28.84
CA TYR A 16 0.12 2.09 -27.57
C TYR A 16 1.21 2.04 -26.49
N ALA A 17 1.77 3.19 -26.16
CA ALA A 17 2.58 3.34 -24.98
C ALA A 17 1.67 3.11 -23.78
N LYS A 18 1.73 1.92 -23.19
CA LYS A 18 1.07 1.61 -21.92
C LYS A 18 1.63 2.60 -20.89
N ASP A 19 0.80 3.52 -20.43
CA ASP A 19 1.18 4.52 -19.44
C ASP A 19 1.78 3.81 -18.22
N ARG A 20 3.10 3.90 -18.09
CA ARG A 20 3.78 3.40 -16.90
C ARG A 20 3.46 4.37 -15.78
N PRO A 21 2.97 3.89 -14.61
CA PRO A 21 2.70 4.78 -13.49
C PRO A 21 3.96 5.58 -13.15
N VAL A 22 3.80 6.90 -13.08
CA VAL A 22 4.91 7.83 -12.82
C VAL A 22 5.41 7.60 -11.40
N ALA A 23 6.73 7.47 -11.25
CA ALA A 23 7.36 7.40 -9.93
C ALA A 23 7.24 8.76 -9.24
N GLN A 24 6.77 8.76 -8.01
CA GLN A 24 6.64 9.92 -7.14
C GLN A 24 7.57 9.78 -5.95
N SER A 25 7.91 10.90 -5.32
CA SER A 25 8.70 10.93 -4.08
C SER A 25 7.84 11.39 -2.92
N GLY A 26 8.13 10.87 -1.75
CA GLY A 26 7.49 11.27 -0.51
C GLY A 26 8.41 11.05 0.69
N THR A 27 7.98 11.53 1.86
CA THR A 27 8.68 11.34 3.12
C THR A 27 7.78 10.58 4.07
N LEU A 28 8.31 9.56 4.73
CA LEU A 28 7.62 8.83 5.79
C LEU A 28 7.64 9.67 7.06
N LEU A 29 6.47 10.18 7.47
CA LEU A 29 6.38 11.09 8.63
C LEU A 29 6.21 10.34 9.94
N GLN A 30 5.42 9.29 9.95
CA GLN A 30 4.98 8.61 11.16
C GLN A 30 4.63 7.16 10.88
N MET A 31 4.74 6.33 11.91
CA MET A 31 4.25 4.96 11.94
C MET A 31 3.39 4.77 13.17
N ASP A 32 2.20 4.24 12.98
CA ASP A 32 1.24 3.92 14.03
C ASP A 32 0.91 2.43 14.01
N SER A 33 0.64 1.88 15.19
CA SER A 33 0.04 0.55 15.33
C SER A 33 -1.46 0.70 15.53
N VAL A 34 -2.24 0.21 14.57
CA VAL A 34 -3.71 0.32 14.58
C VAL A 34 -4.37 -1.05 14.62
N GLU A 35 -5.54 -1.12 15.21
CA GLU A 35 -6.34 -2.34 15.17
C GLU A 35 -6.84 -2.57 13.74
N CYS A 36 -6.55 -3.73 13.15
CA CYS A 36 -6.90 -4.05 11.77
C CYS A 36 -7.74 -5.33 11.63
N GLY A 37 -8.07 -5.96 12.73
CA GLY A 37 -8.90 -7.15 12.73
C GLY A 37 -8.86 -7.91 14.06
N THR A 38 -9.63 -8.96 14.10
CA THR A 38 -9.63 -9.91 15.22
C THR A 38 -9.30 -11.29 14.69
N ASP A 39 -8.34 -11.98 15.30
CA ASP A 39 -8.07 -13.38 15.02
C ASP A 39 -8.77 -14.26 16.07
N GLN A 40 -9.60 -15.17 15.60
CA GLN A 40 -10.21 -16.20 16.43
C GLN A 40 -9.32 -17.43 16.37
N LYS A 41 -8.40 -17.57 17.31
CA LYS A 41 -7.75 -18.85 17.54
C LYS A 41 -8.75 -19.77 18.24
N SER A 42 -9.46 -20.57 17.47
CA SER A 42 -10.17 -21.73 17.99
C SER A 42 -9.15 -22.77 18.44
N GLY A 43 -8.78 -22.73 19.70
CA GLY A 43 -8.02 -23.79 20.34
C GLY A 43 -8.92 -24.99 20.49
N LYS A 44 -9.10 -25.77 19.42
CA LYS A 44 -9.73 -27.09 19.56
C LYS A 44 -8.77 -27.98 20.33
N THR A 45 -9.06 -28.21 21.61
CA THR A 45 -8.38 -29.23 22.38
C THR A 45 -9.17 -30.55 22.21
N PHE A 46 -8.43 -31.63 22.02
CA PHE A 46 -9.04 -32.96 21.85
C PHE A 46 -10.02 -33.31 22.99
N ALA A 47 -9.74 -32.82 24.19
CA ALA A 47 -10.61 -32.99 25.36
C ALA A 47 -11.88 -32.11 25.28
N GLY A 48 -11.80 -30.90 24.77
CA GLY A 48 -12.92 -29.98 24.62
C GLY A 48 -13.91 -30.42 23.54
N GLU A 49 -13.43 -31.07 22.49
CA GLU A 49 -14.27 -31.64 21.43
C GLU A 49 -15.14 -32.80 21.95
N ILE A 50 -14.61 -33.63 22.84
CA ILE A 50 -15.36 -34.74 23.46
C ILE A 50 -16.38 -34.23 24.48
N LEU A 51 -16.07 -33.14 25.19
CA LEU A 51 -16.91 -32.61 26.28
C LEU A 51 -17.87 -31.50 25.84
N GLY A 52 -17.79 -31.05 24.56
CA GLY A 52 -18.66 -30.01 24.04
C GLY A 52 -18.40 -28.61 24.65
N THR A 53 -17.25 -28.41 25.28
CA THR A 53 -16.91 -27.17 26.00
C THR A 53 -16.06 -26.19 25.18
N ASP A 54 -15.71 -26.51 23.92
CA ASP A 54 -14.82 -25.71 23.09
C ASP A 54 -15.39 -24.32 22.74
N ALA A 55 -16.72 -24.17 22.79
CA ALA A 55 -17.35 -22.86 22.50
C ALA A 55 -17.07 -21.77 23.58
N ALA A 56 -16.69 -22.17 24.79
CA ALA A 56 -16.47 -21.26 25.92
C ALA A 56 -15.03 -20.68 25.98
N HIS A 57 -14.11 -21.18 25.15
CA HIS A 57 -12.69 -20.82 25.23
C HIS A 57 -12.15 -20.11 23.97
N GLN A 58 -13.03 -19.50 23.19
CA GLN A 58 -12.59 -18.67 22.06
C GLN A 58 -11.95 -17.38 22.57
N LYS A 59 -10.63 -17.34 22.58
CA LYS A 59 -9.90 -16.11 22.84
C LYS A 59 -9.83 -15.28 21.54
N MET A 60 -10.53 -14.16 21.55
CA MET A 60 -10.36 -13.15 20.51
C MET A 60 -9.05 -12.39 20.77
N HIS A 61 -8.16 -12.39 19.80
CA HIS A 61 -6.97 -11.57 19.81
C HIS A 61 -7.14 -10.43 18.81
N THR A 62 -6.98 -9.22 19.29
CA THR A 62 -6.92 -8.05 18.41
C THR A 62 -5.62 -8.10 17.63
N LEU A 63 -5.72 -8.02 16.31
CA LEU A 63 -4.58 -7.90 15.41
C LEU A 63 -4.19 -6.44 15.28
N LEU A 64 -2.91 -6.15 15.49
CA LEU A 64 -2.34 -4.83 15.27
C LEU A 64 -1.59 -4.82 13.94
N CYS A 65 -1.94 -3.88 13.09
CA CYS A 65 -1.26 -3.62 11.84
C CYS A 65 -0.45 -2.32 11.92
N GLN A 66 0.64 -2.28 11.18
CA GLN A 66 1.42 -1.07 11.02
C GLN A 66 0.79 -0.18 9.96
N GLU A 67 0.57 1.08 10.28
CA GLU A 67 0.19 2.11 9.32
C GLU A 67 1.27 3.17 9.25
N TYR A 68 1.59 3.60 8.04
CA TYR A 68 2.55 4.66 7.78
C TYR A 68 1.86 5.88 7.19
N LEU A 69 2.32 7.05 7.60
CA LEU A 69 1.93 8.32 7.02
C LEU A 69 3.02 8.78 6.06
N LEU A 70 2.70 8.76 4.76
CA LEU A 70 3.60 9.16 3.68
C LEU A 70 3.16 10.50 3.12
N GLN A 71 4.00 11.50 3.21
CA GLN A 71 3.76 12.82 2.65
C GLN A 71 4.43 12.95 1.29
N SER A 72 3.62 13.17 0.26
CA SER A 72 4.09 13.63 -1.05
C SER A 72 3.98 15.15 -1.18
N GLU A 73 4.28 15.67 -2.35
CA GLU A 73 4.17 17.11 -2.62
C GLU A 73 2.75 17.65 -2.40
N ARG A 74 1.72 16.91 -2.80
CA ARG A 74 0.32 17.35 -2.81
C ARG A 74 -0.62 16.56 -1.89
N VAL A 75 -0.25 15.35 -1.55
CA VAL A 75 -1.12 14.38 -0.88
C VAL A 75 -0.43 13.75 0.30
N LEU A 76 -1.18 13.58 1.36
CA LEU A 76 -0.81 12.78 2.51
C LEU A 76 -1.50 11.43 2.40
N TYR A 77 -0.72 10.37 2.31
CA TYR A 77 -1.19 9.01 2.18
C TYR A 77 -1.07 8.29 3.51
N ARG A 78 -2.13 7.59 3.90
CA ARG A 78 -2.05 6.59 4.95
C ARG A 78 -1.98 5.23 4.29
N ILE A 79 -0.92 4.50 4.54
CA ILE A 79 -0.61 3.24 3.88
C ILE A 79 -0.37 2.12 4.89
N ARG A 80 -0.72 0.90 4.51
CA ARG A 80 -0.56 -0.31 5.33
C ARG A 80 0.16 -1.38 4.51
N PRO A 81 1.12 -2.14 5.08
CA PRO A 81 1.73 -3.27 4.37
C PRO A 81 0.66 -4.24 3.87
N LYS A 82 0.80 -4.71 2.65
CA LYS A 82 -0.08 -5.74 2.10
C LYS A 82 0.21 -7.11 2.70
N ASP A 83 1.48 -7.38 3.03
CA ASP A 83 1.90 -8.59 3.71
C ASP A 83 1.99 -8.33 5.22
N ASP A 84 0.98 -8.80 5.95
CA ASP A 84 0.90 -8.65 7.41
C ASP A 84 1.72 -9.72 8.16
N LYS A 85 2.17 -10.77 7.48
CA LYS A 85 2.87 -11.88 8.13
C LYS A 85 4.32 -11.58 8.47
N HIS A 86 4.97 -10.80 7.61
CA HIS A 86 6.38 -10.43 7.76
C HIS A 86 6.57 -8.93 7.52
N PRO A 87 5.96 -8.07 8.36
CA PRO A 87 6.05 -6.63 8.17
C PRO A 87 7.50 -6.18 8.38
N VAL A 88 8.01 -5.42 7.41
CA VAL A 88 9.30 -4.75 7.53
C VAL A 88 9.06 -3.36 8.06
N LEU A 89 9.74 -3.01 9.15
CA LEU A 89 9.70 -1.65 9.70
C LEU A 89 10.41 -0.69 8.77
N LEU A 90 9.67 0.32 8.30
CA LEU A 90 10.23 1.40 7.50
C LEU A 90 10.77 2.51 8.43
N PRO A 91 11.93 3.09 8.10
CA PRO A 91 12.47 4.20 8.87
C PRO A 91 11.63 5.46 8.68
N VAL A 92 11.19 6.05 9.79
CA VAL A 92 10.47 7.33 9.82
C VAL A 92 11.45 8.47 9.59
N GLY A 93 11.04 9.48 8.81
CA GLY A 93 11.88 10.60 8.43
C GLY A 93 12.58 10.43 7.08
N GLU A 94 12.62 9.21 6.54
CA GLU A 94 13.32 8.90 5.31
C GLU A 94 12.48 9.17 4.06
N LYS A 95 13.19 9.42 2.96
CA LYS A 95 12.57 9.57 1.65
C LYS A 95 12.25 8.22 1.05
N ALA A 96 11.08 8.15 0.45
CA ALA A 96 10.63 6.98 -0.26
C ALA A 96 10.21 7.34 -1.70
N GLN A 97 10.48 6.45 -2.62
CA GLN A 97 9.94 6.50 -3.97
C GLN A 97 8.75 5.56 -4.06
N PHE A 98 7.69 6.00 -4.70
CA PHE A 98 6.49 5.18 -4.82
C PHE A 98 5.80 5.35 -6.16
N ARG A 99 5.01 4.34 -6.52
CA ARG A 99 4.12 4.34 -7.68
C ARG A 99 2.75 3.89 -7.24
N MET A 100 1.74 4.58 -7.74
CA MET A 100 0.35 4.19 -7.52
C MET A 100 -0.10 3.21 -8.59
N ASP A 101 -0.76 2.14 -8.19
CA ASP A 101 -1.44 1.19 -9.06
C ASP A 101 -2.84 0.92 -8.47
N LYS A 102 -3.80 1.76 -8.86
CA LYS A 102 -5.18 1.81 -8.31
C LYS A 102 -5.17 2.11 -6.80
N ASP A 103 -5.56 1.12 -5.98
CA ASP A 103 -5.60 1.16 -4.52
C ASP A 103 -4.31 0.64 -3.85
N HIS A 104 -3.36 0.20 -4.65
CA HIS A 104 -2.06 -0.26 -4.20
C HIS A 104 -0.96 0.77 -4.45
N MET A 105 0.00 0.79 -3.56
CA MET A 105 1.20 1.60 -3.68
C MET A 105 2.41 0.67 -3.63
N ARG A 106 3.26 0.74 -4.64
CA ARG A 106 4.60 0.13 -4.60
C ARG A 106 5.57 1.16 -4.09
N LEU A 107 6.17 0.88 -2.95
CA LEU A 107 7.04 1.80 -2.23
C LEU A 107 8.43 1.20 -2.08
N ARG A 108 9.44 2.05 -2.25
CA ARG A 108 10.84 1.73 -2.08
C ARG A 108 11.51 2.81 -1.24
N VAL A 109 12.22 2.41 -0.19
CA VAL A 109 13.04 3.28 0.65
C VAL A 109 14.51 3.04 0.32
N GLU A 110 15.21 4.08 -0.14
CA GLU A 110 16.59 3.96 -0.63
C GLU A 110 17.56 3.59 0.48
N ASP A 111 17.41 4.21 1.63
CA ASP A 111 18.33 4.02 2.78
C ASP A 111 18.09 2.74 3.57
N LEU A 112 17.07 1.94 3.23
CA LEU A 112 16.83 0.66 3.88
C LEU A 112 17.51 -0.49 3.12
N ASP A 113 16.92 -0.94 2.03
CA ASP A 113 17.38 -2.07 1.23
C ASP A 113 17.04 -1.93 -0.25
N ASN A 114 16.48 -0.81 -0.61
CA ASN A 114 16.10 -0.45 -1.98
C ASN A 114 15.12 -1.44 -2.67
N ARG A 115 14.39 -2.25 -1.88
CA ARG A 115 13.41 -3.21 -2.39
C ARG A 115 12.03 -2.56 -2.52
N GLU A 116 11.34 -2.86 -3.61
CA GLU A 116 9.92 -2.49 -3.76
C GLU A 116 9.06 -3.41 -2.89
N ARG A 117 8.11 -2.80 -2.17
CA ARG A 117 7.11 -3.49 -1.35
C ARG A 117 5.73 -2.96 -1.67
N ASP A 118 4.75 -3.84 -1.58
CA ASP A 118 3.36 -3.50 -1.83
C ASP A 118 2.66 -3.04 -0.55
N TYR A 119 1.98 -1.90 -0.66
CA TYR A 119 1.16 -1.31 0.39
C TYR A 119 -0.26 -1.09 -0.10
N LEU A 120 -1.22 -1.20 0.80
CA LEU A 120 -2.60 -0.79 0.60
C LEU A 120 -2.72 0.68 0.97
N VAL A 121 -3.41 1.45 0.14
CA VAL A 121 -3.73 2.85 0.45
C VAL A 121 -5.03 2.88 1.25
N VAL A 122 -4.92 3.22 2.53
CA VAL A 122 -6.06 3.29 3.46
C VAL A 122 -6.80 4.60 3.29
N SER A 123 -6.08 5.71 3.15
CA SER A 123 -6.67 7.02 2.89
C SER A 123 -5.70 7.95 2.16
N MET A 124 -6.27 8.93 1.49
CA MET A 124 -5.57 10.02 0.82
C MET A 124 -6.19 11.34 1.25
N THR A 125 -5.38 12.27 1.74
CA THR A 125 -5.83 13.59 2.17
C THR A 125 -5.01 14.65 1.44
N PRO A 126 -5.65 15.64 0.78
CA PRO A 126 -4.93 16.77 0.20
C PRO A 126 -4.12 17.49 1.27
N ARG A 127 -2.89 17.85 0.97
CA ARG A 127 -1.97 18.45 1.95
C ARG A 127 -2.51 19.73 2.60
N GLY A 128 -3.23 20.56 1.84
CA GLY A 128 -3.84 21.78 2.36
C GLY A 128 -4.87 21.55 3.46
N GLU A 129 -5.69 20.51 3.34
CA GLU A 129 -6.70 20.14 4.32
C GLU A 129 -6.08 19.47 5.57
N ALA A 130 -5.03 18.68 5.39
CA ALA A 130 -4.33 18.02 6.48
C ALA A 130 -3.70 19.04 7.46
N THR A 131 -3.16 20.14 6.96
CA THR A 131 -2.57 21.19 7.78
C THR A 131 -3.62 21.89 8.64
N GLN A 132 -4.80 22.17 8.08
CA GLN A 132 -5.91 22.79 8.83
C GLN A 132 -6.46 21.89 9.94
N ALA A 133 -6.55 20.58 9.68
CA ALA A 133 -7.02 19.62 10.68
C ALA A 133 -6.06 19.45 11.87
N LEU A 134 -4.76 19.64 11.67
CA LEU A 134 -3.76 19.61 12.74
C LEU A 134 -3.78 20.89 13.58
N GLU A 135 -4.01 22.04 12.97
CA GLU A 135 -4.12 23.32 13.68
C GLU A 135 -5.39 23.43 14.53
N SER A 136 -6.49 22.85 14.09
CA SER A 136 -7.76 22.87 14.83
C SER A 136 -7.79 21.98 16.07
N ARG A 137 -6.79 21.12 16.27
CA ARG A 137 -6.64 20.26 17.45
C ARG A 137 -5.75 20.83 18.56
N LYS A 138 -5.22 22.01 18.38
CA LYS A 138 -4.39 22.71 19.35
C LYS A 138 -5.23 23.71 20.18
#